data_d1c9df86626027ac34e5e04a14613ba6
#
_entry.id   d1c9df86626027ac34e5e04a14613ba6
#
_cell.length_a   1.000
_cell.length_b   1.000
_cell.length_c   1.000
_cell.angle_alpha   90.00
_cell.angle_beta   90.00
_cell.angle_gamma   90.00
#
_symmetry.space_group_name_H-M   'P 1'
#
loop_
_entity.id
_entity.type
_entity.pdbx_description
1 polymer ?
#
loop_
_entity_poly.entity_id
_entity_poly.type
_entity_poly.pdbx_seq_one_letter_code
_entity_poly.pdbx_strand_id
1 'polypeptide(L)'
;MSVVNVSDANYKEVLAAGQPVVLDFWAEWCGPCRMVSPIIDELAEEYAGRITVGKVNVDENDTVVAEYGIRNIPTVLFFKDGQVVDKQVGAGQKAAFVEKINKLL
;
A
#
# COMPACT_ATOMS: atom_id res chain seq x y z
N MET A 1 13.45 -1.85 9.53
CA MET A 1 13.00 -1.76 8.16
C MET A 1 11.58 -2.17 8.03
N SER A 2 10.80 -1.27 7.64
CA SER A 2 9.38 -1.48 7.81
C SER A 2 8.61 -1.63 6.51
N VAL A 3 9.06 -1.00 5.43
CA VAL A 3 8.36 -1.10 4.14
C VAL A 3 8.81 -2.35 3.40
N VAL A 4 7.84 -3.14 2.91
CA VAL A 4 8.12 -4.33 2.13
C VAL A 4 8.05 -3.99 0.64
N ASN A 5 9.01 -4.44 -0.13
CA ASN A 5 8.93 -4.31 -1.59
C ASN A 5 8.03 -5.45 -2.10
N VAL A 6 6.84 -5.09 -2.54
CA VAL A 6 5.83 -6.05 -2.98
C VAL A 6 5.84 -6.16 -4.49
N SER A 7 5.79 -7.38 -5.00
CA SER A 7 5.93 -7.66 -6.42
C SER A 7 4.95 -8.74 -6.86
N ASP A 8 4.92 -8.98 -8.17
CA ASP A 8 4.16 -10.09 -8.74
C ASP A 8 4.57 -11.42 -8.13
N ALA A 9 5.83 -11.54 -7.69
CA ALA A 9 6.36 -12.79 -7.14
C ALA A 9 5.91 -13.03 -5.69
N ASN A 10 5.67 -11.98 -4.90
CA ASN A 10 5.44 -12.15 -3.45
C ASN A 10 4.13 -11.60 -2.92
N TYR A 11 3.31 -10.92 -3.73
CA TYR A 11 2.14 -10.22 -3.19
C TYR A 11 1.14 -11.18 -2.53
N LYS A 12 0.97 -12.37 -3.04
CA LYS A 12 0.04 -13.34 -2.45
C LYS A 12 0.48 -13.76 -1.05
N GLU A 13 1.79 -14.00 -0.88
CA GLU A 13 2.36 -14.33 0.43
C GLU A 13 2.18 -13.18 1.41
N VAL A 14 2.47 -11.95 0.95
CA VAL A 14 2.36 -10.77 1.81
C VAL A 14 0.92 -10.60 2.29
N LEU A 15 -0.05 -10.75 1.40
CA LEU A 15 -1.46 -10.59 1.75
C LEU A 15 -1.98 -11.72 2.64
N ALA A 16 -1.35 -12.89 2.60
CA ALA A 16 -1.78 -14.06 3.37
C ALA A 16 -1.10 -14.16 4.74
N ALA A 17 -0.21 -13.24 5.09
CA ALA A 17 0.64 -13.40 6.28
C ALA A 17 -0.04 -13.12 7.62
N GLY A 18 -1.33 -12.78 7.62
CA GLY A 18 -2.11 -12.73 8.87
C GLY A 18 -2.31 -11.35 9.48
N GLN A 19 -1.59 -10.33 9.01
CA GLN A 19 -1.79 -8.95 9.46
C GLN A 19 -2.58 -8.18 8.41
N PRO A 20 -3.27 -7.09 8.80
CA PRO A 20 -3.77 -6.14 7.81
C PRO A 20 -2.62 -5.58 6.98
N VAL A 21 -2.88 -5.27 5.73
CA VAL A 21 -1.84 -4.83 4.78
C VAL A 21 -2.25 -3.52 4.12
N VAL A 22 -1.28 -2.64 3.95
CA VAL A 22 -1.44 -1.40 3.20
C VAL A 22 -0.47 -1.45 2.03
N LEU A 23 -0.97 -1.32 0.80
CA LEU A 23 -0.13 -1.34 -0.40
C LEU A 23 -0.19 -0.01 -1.12
N ASP A 24 0.97 0.60 -1.32
CA ASP A 24 1.15 1.85 -2.07
C ASP A 24 1.59 1.51 -3.50
N PHE A 25 0.72 1.76 -4.47
CA PHE A 25 1.05 1.58 -5.89
C PHE A 25 1.60 2.89 -6.43
N TRP A 26 2.85 2.85 -6.94
CA TRP A 26 3.60 4.04 -7.29
C TRP A 26 4.46 3.83 -8.54
N ALA A 27 5.03 4.93 -9.07
CA ALA A 27 6.03 4.88 -10.13
C ALA A 27 7.02 6.03 -9.95
N GLU A 28 8.24 5.87 -10.49
CA GLU A 28 9.26 6.89 -10.36
C GLU A 28 8.89 8.21 -11.05
N TRP A 29 8.20 8.12 -12.18
CA TRP A 29 7.79 9.30 -12.95
C TRP A 29 6.59 10.04 -12.35
N CYS A 30 6.02 9.53 -11.29
CA CYS A 30 4.78 10.05 -10.71
C CYS A 30 5.10 11.09 -9.63
N GLY A 31 4.85 12.38 -9.95
CA GLY A 31 5.07 13.47 -9.01
C GLY A 31 4.30 13.34 -7.72
N PRO A 32 2.95 13.16 -7.79
CA PRO A 32 2.15 13.01 -6.57
C PRO A 32 2.54 11.80 -5.70
N CYS A 33 3.08 10.74 -6.30
CA CYS A 33 3.56 9.59 -5.55
C CYS A 33 4.69 9.96 -4.59
N ARG A 34 5.51 10.95 -4.95
CA ARG A 34 6.61 11.41 -4.10
C ARG A 34 6.13 12.10 -2.84
N MET A 35 4.91 12.63 -2.84
CA MET A 35 4.29 13.23 -1.66
C MET A 35 3.77 12.16 -0.72
N VAL A 36 3.30 11.05 -1.27
CA VAL A 36 2.73 9.95 -0.48
C VAL A 36 3.82 9.06 0.09
N SER A 37 4.92 8.87 -0.62
CA SER A 37 5.97 7.93 -0.23
C SER A 37 6.52 8.17 1.19
N PRO A 38 6.86 9.41 1.61
CA PRO A 38 7.33 9.62 2.99
C PRO A 38 6.26 9.29 4.01
N ILE A 39 5.00 9.55 3.70
CA ILE A 39 3.89 9.23 4.60
C ILE A 39 3.81 7.71 4.81
N ILE A 40 3.92 6.95 3.71
CA ILE A 40 3.90 5.49 3.77
C ILE A 40 5.07 4.97 4.61
N ASP A 41 6.27 5.55 4.46
CA ASP A 41 7.42 5.19 5.26
C ASP A 41 7.18 5.43 6.75
N GLU A 42 6.59 6.57 7.09
CA GLU A 42 6.26 6.89 8.49
C GLU A 42 5.24 5.91 9.06
N LEU A 43 4.21 5.58 8.28
CA LEU A 43 3.18 4.65 8.72
C LEU A 43 3.76 3.26 8.95
N ALA A 44 4.68 2.84 8.11
CA ALA A 44 5.35 1.55 8.27
C ALA A 44 6.09 1.47 9.60
N GLU A 45 6.73 2.57 10.02
CA GLU A 45 7.42 2.62 11.30
C GLU A 45 6.43 2.67 12.47
N GLU A 46 5.42 3.51 12.36
CA GLU A 46 4.47 3.72 13.47
C GLU A 46 3.62 2.50 13.77
N TYR A 47 3.28 1.73 12.73
CA TYR A 47 2.42 0.56 12.88
C TYR A 47 3.18 -0.76 12.79
N ALA A 48 4.51 -0.73 12.89
CA ALA A 48 5.32 -1.94 12.83
C ALA A 48 4.83 -2.97 13.85
N GLY A 49 4.70 -4.21 13.39
CA GLY A 49 4.19 -5.30 14.23
C GLY A 49 2.68 -5.42 14.27
N ARG A 50 1.94 -4.43 13.79
CA ARG A 50 0.47 -4.45 13.79
C ARG A 50 -0.11 -4.52 12.39
N ILE A 51 0.52 -3.86 11.43
CA ILE A 51 0.15 -3.95 10.01
C ILE A 51 1.41 -4.14 9.18
N THR A 52 1.23 -4.67 7.99
CA THR A 52 2.31 -4.76 6.99
C THR A 52 2.10 -3.64 5.99
N VAL A 53 3.13 -2.86 5.73
CA VAL A 53 3.09 -1.78 4.77
C VAL A 53 4.04 -2.11 3.61
N GLY A 54 3.52 -2.12 2.40
CA GLY A 54 4.29 -2.44 1.22
C GLY A 54 4.14 -1.42 0.11
N LYS A 55 5.08 -1.43 -0.81
CA LYS A 55 5.08 -0.60 -2.02
C LYS A 55 5.18 -1.48 -3.24
N VAL A 56 4.39 -1.15 -4.27
CA VAL A 56 4.38 -1.86 -5.56
C VAL A 56 4.74 -0.85 -6.65
N ASN A 57 5.85 -1.08 -7.34
CA ASN A 57 6.20 -0.29 -8.51
C ASN A 57 5.37 -0.78 -9.70
N VAL A 58 4.46 0.06 -10.21
CA VAL A 58 3.52 -0.37 -11.24
C VAL A 58 4.21 -0.67 -12.58
N ASP A 59 5.39 -0.09 -12.82
CA ASP A 59 6.10 -0.32 -14.08
C ASP A 59 6.73 -1.70 -14.16
N GLU A 60 6.84 -2.40 -13.03
CA GLU A 60 7.52 -3.69 -12.95
C GLU A 60 6.62 -4.84 -12.52
N ASN A 61 5.33 -4.57 -12.27
CA ASN A 61 4.45 -5.56 -11.64
C ASN A 61 3.06 -5.57 -12.26
N ASP A 62 2.98 -6.00 -13.53
CA ASP A 62 1.74 -5.98 -14.30
C ASP A 62 0.66 -6.89 -13.73
N THR A 63 1.03 -8.01 -13.12
CA THR A 63 0.07 -8.99 -12.62
C THR A 63 -0.74 -8.43 -11.46
N VAL A 64 -0.06 -7.90 -10.43
CA VAL A 64 -0.76 -7.39 -9.27
C VAL A 64 -1.54 -6.12 -9.61
N VAL A 65 -1.01 -5.29 -10.51
CA VAL A 65 -1.70 -4.10 -11.01
C VAL A 65 -3.02 -4.48 -11.67
N ALA A 66 -2.98 -5.49 -12.56
CA ALA A 66 -4.17 -5.96 -13.26
C ALA A 66 -5.19 -6.59 -12.32
N GLU A 67 -4.71 -7.38 -11.36
CA GLU A 67 -5.60 -8.06 -10.42
C GLU A 67 -6.46 -7.09 -9.61
N TYR A 68 -5.88 -5.97 -9.19
CA TYR A 68 -6.60 -4.98 -8.37
C TYR A 68 -7.10 -3.79 -9.17
N GLY A 69 -6.96 -3.84 -10.50
CA GLY A 69 -7.53 -2.82 -11.38
C GLY A 69 -6.96 -1.42 -11.15
N ILE A 70 -5.66 -1.32 -10.88
CA ILE A 70 -5.02 -0.04 -10.63
C ILE A 70 -4.93 0.76 -11.93
N ARG A 71 -5.55 1.93 -11.96
CA ARG A 71 -5.58 2.79 -13.16
C ARG A 71 -4.93 4.13 -12.93
N ASN A 72 -4.94 4.60 -11.71
CA ASN A 72 -4.37 5.89 -11.32
C ASN A 72 -3.36 5.68 -10.22
N ILE A 73 -2.31 6.48 -10.18
CA ILE A 73 -1.32 6.43 -9.11
C ILE A 73 -1.07 7.84 -8.59
N PRO A 74 -0.80 8.00 -7.29
CA PRO A 74 -0.72 6.92 -6.31
C PRO A 74 -2.11 6.36 -5.99
N THR A 75 -2.17 5.06 -5.77
CA THR A 75 -3.33 4.40 -5.20
C THR A 75 -2.84 3.58 -4.02
N VAL A 76 -3.47 3.75 -2.88
CA VAL A 76 -3.15 2.97 -1.69
C VAL A 76 -4.35 2.09 -1.37
N LEU A 77 -4.12 0.78 -1.31
CA LEU A 77 -5.15 -0.19 -0.97
C LEU A 77 -4.97 -0.67 0.46
N PHE A 78 -6.08 -0.86 1.15
CA PHE A 78 -6.11 -1.31 2.53
C PHE A 78 -6.77 -2.69 2.58
N PHE A 79 -6.05 -3.68 3.10
CA PHE A 79 -6.49 -5.07 3.12
C PHE A 79 -6.71 -5.56 4.53
N LYS A 80 -7.77 -6.35 4.72
CA LYS A 80 -7.98 -7.10 5.94
C LYS A 80 -8.39 -8.51 5.56
N ASP A 81 -7.75 -9.50 6.17
CA ASP A 81 -8.00 -10.92 5.87
C ASP A 81 -7.88 -11.24 4.38
N GLY A 82 -6.90 -10.59 3.72
CA GLY A 82 -6.62 -10.81 2.31
C GLY A 82 -7.56 -10.10 1.34
N GLN A 83 -8.50 -9.30 1.84
CA GLN A 83 -9.49 -8.63 1.00
C GLN A 83 -9.31 -7.11 1.07
N VAL A 84 -9.48 -6.43 -0.07
CA VAL A 84 -9.49 -4.98 -0.11
C VAL A 84 -10.73 -4.47 0.61
N VAL A 85 -10.54 -3.65 1.64
CA VAL A 85 -11.65 -3.09 2.41
C VAL A 85 -11.74 -1.57 2.28
N ASP A 86 -10.69 -0.92 1.80
CA ASP A 86 -10.70 0.54 1.60
C ASP A 86 -9.61 0.92 0.61
N LYS A 87 -9.67 2.16 0.11
CA LYS A 87 -8.64 2.69 -0.79
C LYS A 87 -8.53 4.19 -0.67
N GLN A 88 -7.37 4.71 -1.04
CA GLN A 88 -7.11 6.14 -1.17
C GLN A 88 -6.48 6.36 -2.54
N VAL A 89 -7.17 7.08 -3.43
CA VAL A 89 -6.68 7.39 -4.77
C VAL A 89 -6.19 8.83 -4.78
N GLY A 90 -4.98 9.03 -5.29
CA GLY A 90 -4.36 10.35 -5.32
C GLY A 90 -3.63 10.69 -4.03
N ALA A 91 -2.97 11.84 -4.03
CA ALA A 91 -2.25 12.31 -2.85
C ALA A 91 -3.25 12.69 -1.76
N GLY A 92 -2.85 12.49 -0.52
CA GLY A 92 -3.64 12.85 0.63
C GLY A 92 -2.74 13.15 1.81
N GLN A 93 -3.33 13.68 2.87
CA GLN A 93 -2.60 13.96 4.09
C GLN A 93 -2.53 12.70 4.96
N LYS A 94 -1.51 12.64 5.80
CA LYS A 94 -1.27 11.50 6.68
C LYS A 94 -2.51 11.11 7.49
N ALA A 95 -3.26 12.10 7.98
CA ALA A 95 -4.45 11.83 8.79
C ALA A 95 -5.49 10.97 8.07
N ALA A 96 -5.63 11.13 6.75
CA ALA A 96 -6.58 10.34 5.98
C ALA A 96 -6.17 8.86 5.96
N PHE A 97 -4.88 8.59 5.83
CA PHE A 97 -4.36 7.23 5.85
C PHE A 97 -4.50 6.61 7.25
N VAL A 98 -4.19 7.37 8.29
CA VAL A 98 -4.30 6.91 9.68
C VAL A 98 -5.73 6.50 10.00
N GLU A 99 -6.70 7.32 9.56
CA GLU A 99 -8.11 7.01 9.79
C GLU A 99 -8.49 5.66 9.19
N LYS A 100 -8.05 5.41 7.95
CA LYS A 100 -8.35 4.15 7.27
C LYS A 100 -7.64 2.96 7.91
N ILE A 101 -6.39 3.16 8.35
CA ILE A 101 -5.63 2.11 9.04
C ILE A 101 -6.31 1.73 10.34
N ASN A 102 -6.75 2.71 11.11
CA ASN A 102 -7.36 2.44 12.41
C ASN A 102 -8.64 1.61 12.29
N LYS A 103 -9.31 1.66 11.16
CA LYS A 103 -10.47 0.81 10.90
C LYS A 103 -10.09 -0.65 10.65
N LEU A 104 -8.83 -0.93 10.37
CA LEU A 104 -8.34 -2.30 10.16
C LEU A 104 -7.98 -3.00 11.48
N LEU A 105 -7.76 -2.23 12.52
CA LEU A 105 -7.24 -2.76 13.80
C LEU A 105 -8.35 -3.15 14.80
#